data_84b3c556931763e3df86787da92daacc
#
_entry.id   84b3c556931763e3df86787da92daacc
#
_cell.length_a   1.000
_cell.length_b   1.000
_cell.length_c   1.000
_cell.angle_alpha   90.00
_cell.angle_beta   90.00
_cell.angle_gamma   90.00
#
_symmetry.space_group_name_H-M   'P 1'
#
loop_
_entity.id
_entity.type
_entity.pdbx_description
1 polymer ?
#
loop_
_entity_poly.entity_id
_entity_poly.type
_entity_poly.pdbx_seq_one_letter_code
_entity_poly.pdbx_strand_id
1 'polypeptide(L)'
;MNPPRILRYATAAAGAGLLGFGGYTAVAWARYGHADPRRHPRDELLDRFMPEPEVDEYHRLKVRAPAAVTFAAARQMDIQASPVAKGIFWLRAIPALLRGEPPEPQGPTGIVAETLGMGWGVLAEVPDREIVIGAYTQPWHEHVTFRSLPPDEFASFSEPGYVKIVWTLAAEPAGPGESLFVTRTRAAATDPQSRKKFRRYWAPMSAGIILIRYAGLPWSASRPNGRHSRRLRPARAIRAGLARHAVSPASASAA
;
A
#
# COMPACT_ATOMS: atom_id res chain seq x y z
N MET A 1 40.02 24.43 -21.28
CA MET A 1 39.40 24.75 -19.98
C MET A 1 39.04 23.44 -19.29
N ASN A 2 39.71 23.14 -18.16
CA ASN A 2 39.34 21.95 -17.40
C ASN A 2 37.96 22.17 -16.72
N PRO A 3 37.00 21.29 -16.88
CA PRO A 3 35.69 21.41 -16.23
C PRO A 3 35.91 21.50 -14.69
N PRO A 4 35.12 22.35 -13.98
CA PRO A 4 35.25 22.48 -12.55
C PRO A 4 35.05 21.11 -11.86
N ARG A 5 35.81 20.85 -10.79
CA ARG A 5 35.77 19.55 -10.05
C ARG A 5 34.35 19.06 -9.76
N ILE A 6 33.43 19.97 -9.43
CA ILE A 6 32.02 19.69 -9.19
C ILE A 6 31.35 19.01 -10.40
N LEU A 7 31.63 19.49 -11.62
CA LEU A 7 31.04 18.90 -12.85
C LEU A 7 31.56 17.47 -13.07
N ARG A 8 32.83 17.21 -12.79
CA ARG A 8 33.41 15.86 -12.89
C ARG A 8 32.81 14.89 -11.88
N TYR A 9 32.57 15.32 -10.64
CA TYR A 9 31.89 14.49 -9.64
C TYR A 9 30.44 14.27 -9.99
N ALA A 10 29.73 15.27 -10.49
CA ALA A 10 28.34 15.16 -10.92
C ALA A 10 28.18 14.17 -12.10
N THR A 11 29.07 14.25 -13.10
CA THR A 11 29.05 13.31 -14.24
C THR A 11 29.43 11.88 -13.81
N ALA A 12 30.40 11.72 -12.90
CA ALA A 12 30.75 10.41 -12.37
C ALA A 12 29.61 9.79 -11.55
N ALA A 13 28.95 10.57 -10.71
CA ALA A 13 27.79 10.13 -9.92
C ALA A 13 26.62 9.76 -10.82
N ALA A 14 26.32 10.55 -11.86
CA ALA A 14 25.29 10.23 -12.84
C ALA A 14 25.60 8.94 -13.61
N GLY A 15 26.86 8.78 -14.04
CA GLY A 15 27.32 7.55 -14.71
C GLY A 15 27.19 6.32 -13.81
N ALA A 16 27.61 6.40 -12.55
CA ALA A 16 27.46 5.32 -11.59
C ALA A 16 25.98 4.98 -11.32
N GLY A 17 25.11 6.00 -11.23
CA GLY A 17 23.67 5.81 -11.09
C GLY A 17 23.04 5.08 -12.29
N LEU A 18 23.42 5.45 -13.50
CA LEU A 18 22.94 4.80 -14.74
C LEU A 18 23.43 3.34 -14.84
N LEU A 19 24.70 3.07 -14.51
CA LEU A 19 25.23 1.71 -14.48
C LEU A 19 24.54 0.85 -13.42
N GLY A 20 24.30 1.39 -12.22
CA GLY A 20 23.56 0.71 -11.16
C GLY A 20 22.12 0.40 -11.57
N PHE A 21 21.44 1.35 -12.20
CA PHE A 21 20.08 1.15 -12.72
C PHE A 21 20.04 0.14 -13.85
N GLY A 22 21.00 0.19 -14.80
CA GLY A 22 21.12 -0.78 -15.90
C GLY A 22 21.38 -2.19 -15.37
N GLY A 23 22.29 -2.35 -14.42
CA GLY A 23 22.59 -3.63 -13.76
C GLY A 23 21.38 -4.19 -13.01
N TYR A 24 20.66 -3.33 -12.25
CA TYR A 24 19.40 -3.72 -11.60
C TYR A 24 18.36 -4.20 -12.61
N THR A 25 18.14 -3.43 -13.70
CA THR A 25 17.18 -3.78 -14.75
C THR A 25 17.50 -5.12 -15.40
N ALA A 26 18.78 -5.40 -15.65
CA ALA A 26 19.23 -6.68 -16.19
C ALA A 26 18.93 -7.84 -15.23
N VAL A 27 19.17 -7.67 -13.93
CA VAL A 27 18.85 -8.66 -12.91
C VAL A 27 17.35 -8.87 -12.80
N ALA A 28 16.53 -7.79 -12.76
CA ALA A 28 15.09 -7.88 -12.74
C ALA A 28 14.53 -8.58 -13.98
N TRP A 29 15.10 -8.29 -15.14
CA TRP A 29 14.79 -9.00 -16.38
C TRP A 29 15.09 -10.49 -16.31
N ALA A 30 16.26 -10.88 -15.79
CA ALA A 30 16.66 -12.27 -15.67
C ALA A 30 15.81 -13.05 -14.67
N ARG A 31 15.39 -12.40 -13.58
CA ARG A 31 14.56 -13.01 -12.53
C ARG A 31 13.07 -13.12 -12.89
N TYR A 32 12.60 -12.35 -13.85
CA TYR A 32 11.20 -12.37 -14.24
C TYR A 32 10.76 -13.78 -14.70
N GLY A 33 9.64 -14.26 -14.14
CA GLY A 33 9.12 -15.60 -14.43
C GLY A 33 9.86 -16.75 -13.73
N HIS A 34 10.81 -16.42 -12.83
CA HIS A 34 11.54 -17.39 -12.00
C HIS A 34 11.27 -17.11 -10.51
N ALA A 35 10.01 -16.82 -10.17
CA ALA A 35 9.61 -16.72 -8.77
C ALA A 35 9.81 -18.08 -8.09
N ASP A 36 10.69 -18.12 -7.07
CA ASP A 36 10.89 -19.33 -6.27
C ASP A 36 9.86 -19.35 -5.13
N PRO A 37 8.89 -20.28 -5.16
CA PRO A 37 7.85 -20.35 -4.12
C PRO A 37 8.41 -20.67 -2.73
N ARG A 38 9.66 -21.20 -2.66
CA ARG A 38 10.32 -21.53 -1.39
C ARG A 38 11.10 -20.36 -0.77
N ARG A 39 11.27 -19.28 -1.51
CA ARG A 39 12.04 -18.11 -1.07
C ARG A 39 11.34 -17.32 0.03
N HIS A 40 10.02 -17.38 0.09
CA HIS A 40 9.18 -16.64 1.02
C HIS A 40 8.23 -17.56 1.78
N PRO A 41 7.80 -17.20 2.98
CA PRO A 41 6.77 -17.95 3.70
C PRO A 41 5.53 -18.17 2.83
N ARG A 42 4.87 -19.32 3.01
CA ARG A 42 3.58 -19.57 2.36
C ARG A 42 2.56 -18.58 2.90
N ASP A 43 1.67 -18.14 2.01
CA ASP A 43 0.57 -17.24 2.30
C ASP A 43 -0.67 -17.89 1.68
N GLU A 44 -1.38 -18.66 2.50
CA GLU A 44 -2.51 -19.48 2.05
C GLU A 44 -3.65 -18.61 1.49
N LEU A 45 -3.82 -17.39 2.02
CA LEU A 45 -4.85 -16.49 1.55
C LEU A 45 -4.52 -15.96 0.16
N LEU A 46 -3.27 -15.58 -0.07
CA LEU A 46 -2.78 -15.09 -1.36
C LEU A 46 -2.67 -16.22 -2.40
N ASP A 47 -2.28 -17.43 -1.96
CA ASP A 47 -2.17 -18.62 -2.82
C ASP A 47 -3.50 -19.02 -3.45
N ARG A 48 -4.63 -18.67 -2.84
CA ARG A 48 -5.98 -18.90 -3.40
C ARG A 48 -6.20 -18.12 -4.69
N PHE A 49 -5.58 -16.95 -4.84
CA PHE A 49 -5.79 -16.04 -5.96
C PHE A 49 -4.66 -16.11 -6.99
N MET A 50 -3.45 -16.41 -6.57
CA MET A 50 -2.28 -16.48 -7.47
C MET A 50 -1.21 -17.44 -6.92
N PRO A 51 -1.40 -18.76 -7.07
CA PRO A 51 -0.45 -19.77 -6.59
C PRO A 51 0.86 -19.76 -7.38
N GLU A 52 0.81 -19.46 -8.67
CA GLU A 52 1.97 -19.48 -9.59
C GLU A 52 2.26 -18.09 -10.16
N PRO A 53 2.88 -17.19 -9.39
CA PRO A 53 3.21 -15.85 -9.87
C PRO A 53 4.47 -15.85 -10.74
N GLU A 54 4.55 -14.93 -11.69
CA GLU A 54 5.78 -14.62 -12.44
C GLU A 54 6.68 -13.63 -11.69
N VAL A 55 6.07 -12.81 -10.84
CA VAL A 55 6.70 -11.85 -9.94
C VAL A 55 6.16 -12.11 -8.54
N ASP A 56 7.06 -12.19 -7.56
CA ASP A 56 6.73 -12.35 -6.14
C ASP A 56 7.68 -11.49 -5.30
N GLU A 57 7.18 -10.34 -4.87
CA GLU A 57 7.92 -9.37 -4.07
C GLU A 57 7.39 -9.38 -2.64
N TYR A 58 8.26 -9.73 -1.69
CA TYR A 58 7.93 -9.87 -0.27
C TYR A 58 8.76 -8.89 0.57
N HIS A 59 8.11 -8.13 1.41
CA HIS A 59 8.74 -7.19 2.34
C HIS A 59 8.15 -7.35 3.73
N ARG A 60 9.02 -7.28 4.74
CA ARG A 60 8.62 -7.33 6.15
C ARG A 60 9.36 -6.31 6.98
N LEU A 61 8.69 -5.79 8.00
CA LEU A 61 9.24 -4.84 8.94
C LEU A 61 8.77 -5.18 10.36
N LYS A 62 9.70 -5.23 11.32
CA LYS A 62 9.36 -5.39 12.73
C LYS A 62 8.86 -4.05 13.29
N VAL A 63 7.70 -4.06 13.94
CA VAL A 63 7.03 -2.88 14.50
C VAL A 63 6.83 -3.09 16.00
N ARG A 64 7.13 -2.08 16.81
CA ARG A 64 6.91 -2.09 18.26
C ARG A 64 5.49 -1.66 18.59
N ALA A 65 4.53 -2.45 18.15
CA ALA A 65 3.11 -2.28 18.43
C ALA A 65 2.40 -3.64 18.28
N PRO A 66 1.25 -3.86 18.93
CA PRO A 66 0.41 -5.05 18.70
C PRO A 66 -0.03 -5.14 17.22
N ALA A 67 -0.26 -6.37 16.73
CA ALA A 67 -0.59 -6.62 15.33
C ALA A 67 -1.81 -5.83 14.85
N ALA A 68 -2.91 -5.80 15.61
CA ALA A 68 -4.11 -5.05 15.24
C ALA A 68 -3.84 -3.53 15.09
N VAL A 69 -3.00 -2.95 15.95
CA VAL A 69 -2.61 -1.53 15.87
C VAL A 69 -1.75 -1.28 14.64
N THR A 70 -0.81 -2.18 14.36
CA THR A 70 0.05 -2.11 13.17
C THR A 70 -0.78 -2.22 11.90
N PHE A 71 -1.74 -3.15 11.84
CA PHE A 71 -2.60 -3.33 10.69
C PHE A 71 -3.49 -2.11 10.43
N ALA A 72 -4.14 -1.58 11.48
CA ALA A 72 -4.97 -0.38 11.38
C ALA A 72 -4.17 0.84 10.89
N ALA A 73 -2.93 1.02 11.38
CA ALA A 73 -2.05 2.07 10.92
C ALA A 73 -1.59 1.87 9.46
N ALA A 74 -1.31 0.62 9.07
CA ALA A 74 -0.90 0.28 7.71
C ALA A 74 -2.00 0.57 6.68
N ARG A 75 -3.26 0.26 7.00
CA ARG A 75 -4.40 0.57 6.11
C ARG A 75 -4.57 2.06 5.83
N GLN A 76 -4.23 2.90 6.79
CA GLN A 76 -4.34 4.36 6.72
C GLN A 76 -3.03 5.04 6.29
N MET A 77 -2.03 4.26 5.92
CA MET A 77 -0.72 4.78 5.54
C MET A 77 -0.84 5.66 4.29
N ASP A 78 -0.41 6.90 4.40
CA ASP A 78 -0.29 7.82 3.28
C ASP A 78 1.10 7.66 2.64
N ILE A 79 1.15 6.98 1.50
CA ILE A 79 2.40 6.80 0.74
C ILE A 79 2.91 8.16 0.25
N GLN A 80 2.01 9.08 -0.08
CA GLN A 80 2.37 10.40 -0.57
C GLN A 80 2.99 11.28 0.53
N ALA A 81 2.85 10.92 1.81
CA ALA A 81 3.57 11.60 2.88
C ALA A 81 5.10 11.41 2.80
N SER A 82 5.58 10.36 2.10
CA SER A 82 7.01 10.12 1.90
C SER A 82 7.60 11.08 0.85
N PRO A 83 8.67 11.84 1.17
CA PRO A 83 9.36 12.69 0.20
C PRO A 83 9.91 11.93 -1.01
N VAL A 84 10.34 10.68 -0.79
CA VAL A 84 10.86 9.80 -1.85
C VAL A 84 9.74 9.37 -2.78
N ALA A 85 8.60 8.96 -2.24
CA ALA A 85 7.44 8.61 -3.05
C ALA A 85 6.95 9.83 -3.86
N LYS A 86 6.85 11.00 -3.23
CA LYS A 86 6.53 12.25 -3.93
C LYS A 86 7.48 12.52 -5.09
N GLY A 87 8.80 12.37 -4.88
CA GLY A 87 9.80 12.55 -5.92
C GLY A 87 9.61 11.60 -7.11
N ILE A 88 9.28 10.33 -6.84
CA ILE A 88 9.04 9.32 -7.89
C ILE A 88 7.74 9.62 -8.66
N PHE A 89 6.66 9.96 -7.95
CA PHE A 89 5.40 10.34 -8.60
C PHE A 89 5.56 11.61 -9.42
N TRP A 90 6.30 12.61 -8.90
CA TRP A 90 6.61 13.83 -9.63
C TRP A 90 7.43 13.54 -10.90
N LEU A 91 8.47 12.71 -10.82
CA LEU A 91 9.26 12.30 -11.97
C LEU A 91 8.42 11.58 -13.03
N ARG A 92 7.49 10.74 -12.61
CA ARG A 92 6.54 10.05 -13.49
C ARG A 92 5.55 11.03 -14.15
N ALA A 93 5.19 12.10 -13.47
CA ALA A 93 4.24 13.10 -13.98
C ALA A 93 4.88 14.07 -15.00
N ILE A 94 6.22 14.16 -15.07
CA ILE A 94 6.91 15.09 -15.98
C ILE A 94 6.41 15.01 -17.45
N PRO A 95 6.25 13.83 -18.08
CA PRO A 95 5.77 13.76 -19.46
C PRO A 95 4.36 14.33 -19.64
N ALA A 96 3.46 14.10 -18.67
CA ALA A 96 2.10 14.64 -18.67
C ALA A 96 2.10 16.16 -18.45
N LEU A 97 2.91 16.66 -17.52
CA LEU A 97 3.08 18.09 -17.27
C LEU A 97 3.64 18.83 -18.47
N LEU A 98 4.59 18.23 -19.20
CA LEU A 98 5.14 18.80 -20.43
C LEU A 98 4.10 18.87 -21.57
N ARG A 99 3.06 18.05 -21.54
CA ARG A 99 1.91 18.11 -22.45
C ARG A 99 0.80 19.05 -21.98
N GLY A 100 0.98 19.71 -20.82
CA GLY A 100 -0.02 20.61 -20.25
C GLY A 100 -1.20 19.90 -19.61
N GLU A 101 -1.08 18.61 -19.27
CA GLU A 101 -2.11 17.86 -18.59
C GLU A 101 -2.17 18.28 -17.11
N PRO A 102 -3.35 18.52 -16.53
CA PRO A 102 -3.45 18.87 -15.13
C PRO A 102 -3.02 17.71 -14.23
N PRO A 103 -2.44 17.99 -13.04
CA PRO A 103 -2.16 16.92 -12.08
C PRO A 103 -3.48 16.25 -11.66
N GLU A 104 -3.42 14.92 -11.49
CA GLU A 104 -4.59 14.16 -11.02
C GLU A 104 -5.08 14.65 -9.67
N PRO A 105 -6.40 14.73 -9.45
CA PRO A 105 -6.98 15.12 -8.17
C PRO A 105 -6.51 14.17 -7.06
N GLN A 106 -6.25 14.72 -5.86
CA GLN A 106 -5.94 13.90 -4.71
C GLN A 106 -7.15 13.04 -4.33
N GLY A 107 -6.99 11.72 -4.35
CA GLY A 107 -8.00 10.75 -3.96
C GLY A 107 -8.17 10.64 -2.43
N PRO A 108 -8.98 9.69 -1.97
CA PRO A 108 -9.17 9.42 -0.56
C PRO A 108 -7.84 9.10 0.13
N THR A 109 -7.68 9.54 1.38
CA THR A 109 -6.44 9.33 2.14
C THR A 109 -6.33 7.88 2.65
N GLY A 110 -5.13 7.30 2.52
CA GLY A 110 -4.78 5.97 2.97
C GLY A 110 -4.63 4.96 1.83
N ILE A 111 -3.55 4.17 1.89
CA ILE A 111 -3.12 3.28 0.79
C ILE A 111 -4.23 2.34 0.30
N VAL A 112 -5.04 1.79 1.21
CA VAL A 112 -6.14 0.89 0.84
C VAL A 112 -7.23 1.66 0.11
N ALA A 113 -7.69 2.78 0.67
CA ALA A 113 -8.74 3.60 0.06
C ALA A 113 -8.30 4.20 -1.28
N GLU A 114 -7.06 4.68 -1.39
CA GLU A 114 -6.47 5.16 -2.64
C GLU A 114 -6.44 4.05 -3.70
N THR A 115 -6.00 2.84 -3.31
CA THR A 115 -5.93 1.70 -4.23
C THR A 115 -7.31 1.30 -4.74
N LEU A 116 -8.31 1.20 -3.85
CA LEU A 116 -9.68 0.90 -4.25
C LEU A 116 -10.27 2.00 -5.15
N GLY A 117 -9.98 3.26 -4.88
CA GLY A 117 -10.36 4.40 -5.73
C GLY A 117 -9.78 4.34 -7.14
N MET A 118 -8.64 3.67 -7.33
CA MET A 118 -8.04 3.43 -8.65
C MET A 118 -8.67 2.26 -9.44
N GLY A 119 -9.68 1.57 -8.90
CA GLY A 119 -10.37 0.46 -9.57
C GLY A 119 -9.92 -0.94 -9.14
N TRP A 120 -9.11 -1.07 -8.08
CA TRP A 120 -8.81 -2.35 -7.47
C TRP A 120 -9.96 -2.85 -6.60
N GLY A 121 -10.01 -4.16 -6.34
CA GLY A 121 -11.02 -4.79 -5.50
C GLY A 121 -10.43 -5.56 -4.33
N VAL A 122 -11.18 -5.66 -3.24
CA VAL A 122 -10.84 -6.54 -2.12
C VAL A 122 -11.18 -7.98 -2.51
N LEU A 123 -10.20 -8.85 -2.49
CA LEU A 123 -10.36 -10.27 -2.79
C LEU A 123 -10.61 -11.09 -1.53
N ALA A 124 -9.95 -10.74 -0.42
CA ALA A 124 -10.17 -11.35 0.89
C ALA A 124 -9.74 -10.40 1.99
N GLU A 125 -10.35 -10.55 3.16
CA GLU A 125 -9.96 -9.82 4.37
C GLU A 125 -10.13 -10.72 5.59
N VAL A 126 -9.09 -10.73 6.42
CA VAL A 126 -9.13 -11.26 7.79
C VAL A 126 -9.10 -10.05 8.71
N PRO A 127 -10.18 -9.77 9.46
CA PRO A 127 -10.26 -8.59 10.31
C PRO A 127 -9.04 -8.42 11.22
N ASP A 128 -8.56 -7.19 11.35
CA ASP A 128 -7.42 -6.79 12.18
C ASP A 128 -6.09 -7.50 11.90
N ARG A 129 -6.01 -8.27 10.81
CA ARG A 129 -4.83 -9.08 10.49
C ARG A 129 -4.31 -8.91 9.09
N GLU A 130 -5.17 -9.07 8.06
CA GLU A 130 -4.72 -9.13 6.68
C GLU A 130 -5.81 -8.70 5.70
N ILE A 131 -5.41 -8.03 4.63
CA ILE A 131 -6.26 -7.72 3.48
C ILE A 131 -5.51 -8.09 2.19
N VAL A 132 -6.21 -8.75 1.26
CA VAL A 132 -5.74 -9.08 -0.09
C VAL A 132 -6.52 -8.25 -1.08
N ILE A 133 -5.82 -7.50 -1.90
CA ILE A 133 -6.39 -6.60 -2.91
C ILE A 133 -5.87 -7.03 -4.28
N GLY A 134 -6.73 -7.06 -5.28
CA GLY A 134 -6.38 -7.50 -6.62
C GLY A 134 -7.00 -6.65 -7.73
N ALA A 135 -6.30 -6.62 -8.85
CA ALA A 135 -6.78 -6.05 -10.10
C ALA A 135 -6.15 -6.75 -11.30
N TYR A 136 -6.76 -6.59 -12.45
CA TYR A 136 -6.14 -6.87 -13.74
C TYR A 136 -5.98 -5.57 -14.53
N THR A 137 -4.93 -5.51 -15.35
CA THR A 137 -4.54 -4.25 -16.01
C THR A 137 -3.62 -4.52 -17.21
N GLN A 138 -3.35 -3.46 -17.95
CA GLN A 138 -2.36 -3.40 -19.03
C GLN A 138 -1.33 -2.29 -18.72
N PRO A 139 -0.34 -2.55 -17.85
CA PRO A 139 0.50 -1.50 -17.28
C PRO A 139 1.50 -0.87 -18.26
N TRP A 140 1.63 -1.42 -19.46
CA TRP A 140 2.46 -0.88 -20.57
C TRP A 140 1.76 0.18 -21.42
N HIS A 141 0.47 0.46 -21.16
CA HIS A 141 -0.24 1.55 -21.80
C HIS A 141 0.04 2.89 -21.11
N GLU A 142 -0.09 3.98 -21.83
CA GLU A 142 0.13 5.33 -21.31
C GLU A 142 -0.89 5.67 -20.21
N HIS A 143 -2.17 5.37 -20.46
CA HIS A 143 -3.24 5.48 -19.47
C HIS A 143 -3.54 4.10 -18.88
N VAL A 144 -2.96 3.85 -17.71
CA VAL A 144 -3.14 2.57 -17.00
C VAL A 144 -4.50 2.56 -16.31
N THR A 145 -5.36 1.62 -16.68
CA THR A 145 -6.64 1.38 -16.02
C THR A 145 -6.56 0.09 -15.23
N PHE A 146 -6.88 0.15 -13.95
CA PHE A 146 -7.06 -1.03 -13.11
C PHE A 146 -8.54 -1.42 -13.08
N ARG A 147 -8.81 -2.72 -13.10
CA ARG A 147 -10.15 -3.28 -13.04
C ARG A 147 -10.18 -4.42 -12.03
N SER A 148 -11.18 -4.41 -11.16
CA SER A 148 -11.40 -5.49 -10.21
C SER A 148 -12.27 -6.59 -10.80
N LEU A 149 -12.20 -7.75 -10.18
CA LEU A 149 -13.10 -8.89 -10.42
C LEU A 149 -13.63 -9.38 -9.07
N PRO A 150 -14.78 -10.03 -9.04
CA PRO A 150 -15.23 -10.81 -7.90
C PRO A 150 -14.16 -11.82 -7.47
N PRO A 151 -14.01 -12.10 -6.15
CA PRO A 151 -12.98 -13.01 -5.65
C PRO A 151 -13.01 -14.42 -6.27
N ASP A 152 -14.18 -14.95 -6.54
CA ASP A 152 -14.42 -16.26 -7.17
C ASP A 152 -14.00 -16.32 -8.64
N GLU A 153 -14.06 -15.19 -9.34
CA GLU A 153 -13.66 -15.09 -10.75
C GLU A 153 -12.17 -14.77 -10.90
N PHE A 154 -11.56 -14.10 -9.91
CA PHE A 154 -10.19 -13.58 -10.05
C PHE A 154 -9.14 -14.68 -10.28
N ALA A 155 -9.24 -15.80 -9.57
CA ALA A 155 -8.27 -16.89 -9.69
C ALA A 155 -8.26 -17.48 -11.10
N SER A 156 -9.45 -17.70 -11.68
CA SER A 156 -9.65 -18.35 -13.00
C SER A 156 -9.53 -17.39 -14.18
N PHE A 157 -9.46 -16.06 -13.92
CA PHE A 157 -9.39 -15.08 -15.00
C PHE A 157 -8.14 -15.27 -15.87
N SER A 158 -8.38 -15.46 -17.18
CA SER A 158 -7.36 -15.78 -18.18
C SER A 158 -7.61 -15.08 -19.53
N GLU A 159 -8.46 -14.03 -19.58
CA GLU A 159 -8.66 -13.25 -20.80
C GLU A 159 -7.32 -12.74 -21.31
N PRO A 160 -6.95 -13.01 -22.59
CA PRO A 160 -5.67 -12.58 -23.14
C PRO A 160 -5.50 -11.06 -23.17
N GLY A 161 -4.28 -10.59 -23.04
CA GLY A 161 -3.98 -9.17 -23.14
C GLY A 161 -3.75 -8.47 -21.80
N TYR A 162 -3.82 -9.17 -20.66
CA TYR A 162 -3.76 -8.56 -19.34
C TYR A 162 -2.65 -9.11 -18.44
N VAL A 163 -2.45 -8.42 -17.33
CA VAL A 163 -1.69 -8.88 -16.17
C VAL A 163 -2.61 -8.81 -14.95
N LYS A 164 -2.68 -9.90 -14.21
CA LYS A 164 -3.27 -9.95 -12.87
C LYS A 164 -2.22 -9.50 -11.86
N ILE A 165 -2.60 -8.67 -10.92
CA ILE A 165 -1.76 -8.21 -9.83
C ILE A 165 -2.55 -8.36 -8.53
N VAL A 166 -1.94 -8.97 -7.53
CA VAL A 166 -2.47 -9.03 -6.17
C VAL A 166 -1.42 -8.51 -5.20
N TRP A 167 -1.86 -7.84 -4.16
CA TRP A 167 -0.98 -7.45 -3.07
C TRP A 167 -1.68 -7.54 -1.72
N THR A 168 -0.88 -7.75 -0.68
CA THR A 168 -1.37 -7.87 0.69
C THR A 168 -0.79 -6.80 1.59
N LEU A 169 -1.57 -6.44 2.60
CA LEU A 169 -1.09 -5.86 3.85
C LEU A 169 -1.46 -6.81 4.96
N ALA A 170 -0.48 -7.20 5.75
CA ALA A 170 -0.69 -8.06 6.91
C ALA A 170 0.10 -7.57 8.11
N ALA A 171 -0.38 -7.90 9.30
CA ALA A 171 0.35 -7.72 10.54
C ALA A 171 0.24 -8.97 11.39
N GLU A 172 1.40 -9.56 11.70
CA GLU A 172 1.51 -10.81 12.46
C GLU A 172 2.07 -10.52 13.85
N PRO A 173 1.56 -11.16 14.93
CA PRO A 173 2.17 -11.05 16.24
C PRO A 173 3.62 -11.58 16.22
N ALA A 174 4.56 -10.81 16.80
CA ALA A 174 5.98 -11.17 16.85
C ALA A 174 6.55 -11.19 18.28
N GLY A 175 5.69 -11.10 19.28
CA GLY A 175 6.02 -11.07 20.71
C GLY A 175 5.15 -10.10 21.49
N PRO A 176 5.34 -9.99 22.81
CA PRO A 176 4.60 -9.06 23.63
C PRO A 176 4.80 -7.60 23.19
N GLY A 177 3.73 -6.95 22.68
CA GLY A 177 3.78 -5.57 22.20
C GLY A 177 4.55 -5.35 20.89
N GLU A 178 4.87 -6.42 20.17
CA GLU A 178 5.58 -6.36 18.88
C GLU A 178 4.81 -7.11 17.80
N SER A 179 4.96 -6.64 16.57
CA SER A 179 4.38 -7.29 15.40
C SER A 179 5.34 -7.24 14.21
N LEU A 180 5.06 -8.07 13.24
CA LEU A 180 5.69 -8.08 11.94
C LEU A 180 4.69 -7.53 10.93
N PHE A 181 4.95 -6.34 10.41
CA PHE A 181 4.24 -5.82 9.24
C PHE A 181 4.75 -6.54 8.00
N VAL A 182 3.85 -7.06 7.19
CA VAL A 182 4.15 -7.78 5.96
C VAL A 182 3.39 -7.17 4.80
N THR A 183 4.04 -7.01 3.67
CA THR A 183 3.39 -6.73 2.39
C THR A 183 4.00 -7.59 1.30
N ARG A 184 3.16 -8.19 0.49
CA ARG A 184 3.56 -9.04 -0.62
C ARG A 184 2.82 -8.62 -1.87
N THR A 185 3.50 -8.64 -3.02
CA THR A 185 2.88 -8.39 -4.31
C THR A 185 3.24 -9.51 -5.24
N ARG A 186 2.23 -10.07 -5.87
CA ARG A 186 2.39 -11.05 -6.93
C ARG A 186 1.78 -10.51 -8.23
N ALA A 187 2.38 -10.91 -9.34
CA ALA A 187 1.84 -10.60 -10.67
C ALA A 187 2.04 -11.79 -11.61
N ALA A 188 1.07 -11.99 -12.48
CA ALA A 188 1.09 -12.99 -13.53
C ALA A 188 0.38 -12.48 -14.78
N ALA A 189 1.00 -12.66 -15.95
CA ALA A 189 0.38 -12.36 -17.22
C ALA A 189 -0.61 -13.45 -17.63
N THR A 190 -1.67 -13.06 -18.30
CA THR A 190 -2.74 -13.98 -18.74
C THR A 190 -2.40 -14.76 -20.01
N ASP A 191 -1.39 -14.31 -20.78
CA ASP A 191 -0.96 -14.94 -22.02
C ASP A 191 0.53 -14.67 -22.32
N PRO A 192 1.16 -15.45 -23.24
CA PRO A 192 2.59 -15.29 -23.57
C PRO A 192 2.98 -13.93 -24.18
N GLN A 193 2.06 -13.25 -24.87
CA GLN A 193 2.34 -11.93 -25.45
C GLN A 193 2.34 -10.85 -24.35
N SER A 194 1.36 -10.90 -23.48
CA SER A 194 1.28 -10.03 -22.29
C SER A 194 2.47 -10.24 -21.36
N ARG A 195 2.91 -11.49 -21.20
CA ARG A 195 4.12 -11.83 -20.46
C ARG A 195 5.36 -11.10 -21.01
N LYS A 196 5.56 -11.11 -22.33
CA LYS A 196 6.67 -10.40 -22.96
C LYS A 196 6.60 -8.88 -22.76
N LYS A 197 5.39 -8.30 -22.90
CA LYS A 197 5.15 -6.86 -22.68
C LYS A 197 5.38 -6.48 -21.23
N PHE A 198 4.84 -7.28 -20.30
CA PHE A 198 4.97 -7.02 -18.87
C PHE A 198 6.42 -7.15 -18.39
N ARG A 199 7.18 -8.14 -18.86
CA ARG A 199 8.60 -8.26 -18.57
C ARG A 199 9.38 -7.00 -18.95
N ARG A 200 9.10 -6.43 -20.15
CA ARG A 200 9.74 -5.20 -20.62
C ARG A 200 9.38 -3.99 -19.76
N TYR A 201 8.15 -3.94 -19.30
CA TYR A 201 7.66 -2.90 -18.39
C TYR A 201 8.24 -3.08 -16.99
N TRP A 202 8.15 -4.29 -16.43
CA TRP A 202 8.51 -4.60 -15.05
C TRP A 202 10.01 -4.39 -14.77
N ALA A 203 10.88 -4.81 -15.66
CA ALA A 203 12.33 -4.78 -15.41
C ALA A 203 12.83 -3.38 -15.01
N PRO A 204 12.53 -2.28 -15.70
CA PRO A 204 12.91 -0.93 -15.28
C PRO A 204 12.01 -0.37 -14.17
N MET A 205 10.70 -0.67 -14.16
CA MET A 205 9.75 -0.05 -13.22
C MET A 205 9.84 -0.61 -11.82
N SER A 206 10.24 -1.88 -11.66
CA SER A 206 10.34 -2.54 -10.36
C SER A 206 11.29 -1.83 -9.39
N ALA A 207 12.35 -1.19 -9.87
CA ALA A 207 13.25 -0.38 -9.03
C ALA A 207 12.51 0.74 -8.31
N GLY A 208 11.66 1.48 -9.01
CA GLY A 208 10.84 2.55 -8.43
C GLY A 208 9.82 2.01 -7.42
N ILE A 209 9.15 0.90 -7.73
CA ILE A 209 8.17 0.26 -6.86
C ILE A 209 8.80 -0.19 -5.54
N ILE A 210 9.96 -0.84 -5.62
CA ILE A 210 10.72 -1.30 -4.46
C ILE A 210 11.18 -0.10 -3.61
N LEU A 211 11.67 0.97 -4.26
CA LEU A 211 12.13 2.17 -3.56
C LEU A 211 10.98 2.86 -2.82
N ILE A 212 9.79 2.98 -3.43
CA ILE A 212 8.59 3.53 -2.77
C ILE A 212 8.24 2.72 -1.51
N ARG A 213 8.32 1.39 -1.58
CA ARG A 213 8.03 0.52 -0.44
C ARG A 213 9.00 0.73 0.71
N TYR A 214 10.31 0.71 0.42
CA TYR A 214 11.32 0.97 1.45
C TYR A 214 11.23 2.37 2.04
N ALA A 215 10.87 3.37 1.25
CA ALA A 215 10.72 4.75 1.72
C ALA A 215 9.43 4.99 2.53
N GLY A 216 8.37 4.21 2.26
CA GLY A 216 7.10 4.30 2.98
C GLY A 216 7.12 3.60 4.35
N LEU A 217 7.83 2.48 4.47
CA LEU A 217 7.85 1.64 5.67
C LEU A 217 8.37 2.32 6.96
N PRO A 218 9.52 3.03 6.96
CA PRO A 218 10.04 3.68 8.18
C PRO A 218 9.17 4.83 8.67
N TRP A 219 8.48 5.51 7.77
CA TRP A 219 7.65 6.67 8.06
C TRP A 219 6.35 6.29 8.79
N SER A 220 5.76 5.17 8.46
CA SER A 220 4.55 4.65 9.11
C SER A 220 4.82 4.13 10.52
N ALA A 221 5.99 3.54 10.76
CA ALA A 221 6.40 3.02 12.07
C ALA A 221 6.73 4.14 13.09
N SER A 222 7.06 5.36 12.63
CA SER A 222 7.53 6.47 13.47
C SER A 222 6.44 7.43 13.93
N ARG A 223 5.20 7.32 13.46
CA ARG A 223 4.09 8.17 13.86
C ARG A 223 2.99 7.36 14.54
N PRO A 224 2.96 7.30 15.89
CA PRO A 224 1.71 7.01 16.56
C PRO A 224 0.72 8.11 16.18
N ASN A 225 -0.45 7.72 15.66
CA ASN A 225 -1.51 8.64 15.26
C ASN A 225 -1.91 9.57 16.41
N GLY A 226 -1.24 10.73 16.51
CA GLY A 226 -1.51 11.77 17.51
C GLY A 226 -2.74 12.62 17.21
N ARG A 227 -3.75 12.12 16.51
CA ARG A 227 -4.96 12.90 16.18
C ARG A 227 -6.28 12.33 16.64
N HIS A 228 -6.33 11.35 17.53
CA HIS A 228 -7.60 10.92 18.12
C HIS A 228 -7.61 10.75 19.63
N SER A 229 -6.72 11.39 20.38
CA SER A 229 -6.97 11.64 21.79
C SER A 229 -7.58 13.04 21.97
N ARG A 230 -8.72 13.33 21.34
CA ARG A 230 -9.68 14.26 21.93
C ARG A 230 -10.14 13.58 23.22
N ARG A 231 -9.40 13.86 24.31
CA ARG A 231 -9.82 13.56 25.67
C ARG A 231 -11.29 13.95 25.75
N LEU A 232 -12.16 12.97 25.85
CA LEU A 232 -13.49 13.16 26.42
C LEU A 232 -13.22 13.71 27.83
N ARG A 233 -13.29 15.02 27.99
CA ARG A 233 -13.36 15.66 29.30
C ARG A 233 -14.58 15.05 29.98
N PRO A 234 -14.47 14.46 31.17
CA PRO A 234 -15.66 14.06 31.90
C PRO A 234 -16.51 15.32 32.11
N ALA A 235 -17.77 15.23 31.71
CA ALA A 235 -18.75 16.27 31.95
C ALA A 235 -18.75 16.56 33.45
N ARG A 236 -18.33 17.76 33.83
CA ARG A 236 -18.43 18.29 35.17
C ARG A 236 -19.93 18.23 35.55
N ALA A 237 -20.26 17.37 36.50
CA ALA A 237 -21.56 17.33 37.13
C ALA A 237 -21.86 18.74 37.68
N ILE A 238 -22.80 19.42 37.05
CA ILE A 238 -23.38 20.65 37.56
C ILE A 238 -24.29 20.21 38.73
N ARG A 239 -23.75 20.30 39.94
CA ARG A 239 -24.56 20.36 41.15
C ARG A 239 -25.25 21.74 41.13
N ALA A 240 -26.46 21.80 40.61
CA ALA A 240 -27.36 22.88 40.90
C ALA A 240 -28.28 22.42 42.02
N GLY A 241 -28.12 23.04 43.16
CA GLY A 241 -29.04 22.91 44.27
C GLY A 241 -30.39 23.50 43.93
N LEU A 242 -31.43 22.78 44.26
CA LEU A 242 -32.76 23.31 44.45
C LEU A 242 -33.27 22.88 45.83
N ALA A 243 -33.39 23.90 46.65
CA ALA A 243 -33.96 23.86 47.98
C ALA A 243 -35.45 23.54 47.92
N ARG A 244 -35.86 22.69 48.82
CA ARG A 244 -37.02 22.74 49.68
C ARG A 244 -38.27 23.43 49.14
N HIS A 245 -39.34 22.65 48.93
CA HIS A 245 -40.66 22.99 49.43
C HIS A 245 -41.35 21.71 49.88
N ALA A 246 -41.51 21.66 51.20
CA ALA A 246 -42.41 20.74 51.90
C ALA A 246 -43.85 21.22 51.69
N VAL A 247 -44.74 20.32 51.34
CA VAL A 247 -46.15 20.40 51.68
C VAL A 247 -46.65 18.99 51.99
N SER A 248 -47.24 18.88 53.16
CA SER A 248 -47.74 17.72 53.89
C SER A 248 -49.04 17.16 53.27
N PRO A 249 -49.56 16.01 53.77
CA PRO A 249 -50.52 15.15 53.06
C PRO A 249 -51.96 15.40 53.40
N ALA A 250 -52.88 14.97 52.58
CA ALA A 250 -54.28 14.72 52.92
C ALA A 250 -54.80 13.54 52.05
N SER A 251 -54.96 12.43 52.67
CA SER A 251 -56.10 11.62 53.05
C SER A 251 -57.33 11.60 52.12
N ALA A 252 -57.83 10.38 52.02
CA ALA A 252 -59.21 9.91 51.73
C ALA A 252 -59.31 9.21 50.34
N SER A 253 -59.50 7.88 50.32
CA SER A 253 -60.67 7.04 50.69
C SER A 253 -61.69 6.90 49.56
N ALA A 254 -61.90 5.62 49.17
CA ALA A 254 -63.13 5.00 48.72
C ALA A 254 -63.70 5.33 47.32
N ALA A 255 -63.74 4.41 46.50
CA ALA A 255 -64.79 3.49 46.06
C ALA A 255 -64.22 2.55 44.96
#